data_4a8207c319aaa008892dd7cdba02f411
#
_entry.id   4a8207c319aaa008892dd7cdba02f411
#
_cell.length_a   1.000
_cell.length_b   1.000
_cell.length_c   1.000
_cell.angle_alpha   90.00
_cell.angle_beta   90.00
_cell.angle_gamma   90.00
#
_symmetry.space_group_name_H-M   'P 1'
#
loop_
_entity.id
_entity.type
_entity.pdbx_description
1 polymer ?
#
loop_
_entity_poly.entity_id
_entity_poly.type
_entity_poly.pdbx_seq_one_letter_code
_entity_poly.pdbx_strand_id
1 'polypeptide(L)'
;CLDHSSGLPGTQWKHFSVNTTSKFDYYSEVLNYLLKSTLKADPGTYSTYCNDGFTLAEMVVSRVRNMNYEDVLKKYITEKIGAKSTNTSYTINSNYPLVSEGKKPKEYFPIQGAGGITTSMIDLCKFGQLFLEPNSIISEESKALMAKSWGTTFLESDLGAIDFGLGWDLVRHHDPDYDFGDGVLAKGGNSMFFSSRLIIVPKYN
;
A
#
# COMPACT_ATOMS: atom_id res chain seq x y z
N CYS A 1 11.06 6.21 0.43
CA CYS A 1 10.18 5.36 -0.40
C CYS A 1 8.77 5.25 0.21
N LEU A 2 8.65 4.82 1.48
CA LEU A 2 7.36 4.52 2.11
C LEU A 2 6.48 5.76 2.37
N ASP A 3 7.05 6.94 2.33
CA ASP A 3 6.43 8.26 2.46
C ASP A 3 6.38 9.03 1.13
N HIS A 4 6.67 8.34 0.03
CA HIS A 4 6.74 8.89 -1.31
C HIS A 4 7.77 10.02 -1.55
N SER A 5 8.72 10.24 -0.63
CA SER A 5 9.76 11.30 -0.74
C SER A 5 11.07 10.82 -1.37
N SER A 6 11.09 9.70 -2.04
CA SER A 6 12.32 9.09 -2.59
C SER A 6 12.98 9.88 -3.74
N GLY A 7 12.30 10.85 -4.33
CA GLY A 7 12.74 11.53 -5.55
C GLY A 7 12.71 10.68 -6.82
N LEU A 8 12.23 9.43 -6.76
CA LEU A 8 12.11 8.56 -7.93
C LEU A 8 11.21 9.19 -9.00
N PRO A 9 11.45 8.89 -10.29
CA PRO A 9 10.77 9.57 -11.42
C PRO A 9 9.26 9.36 -11.47
N GLY A 10 8.73 8.37 -10.78
CA GLY A 10 7.31 8.05 -10.70
C GLY A 10 7.06 6.58 -10.98
N THR A 11 5.81 6.19 -10.96
CA THR A 11 5.39 4.81 -11.21
C THR A 11 5.68 4.42 -12.66
N GLN A 12 6.37 3.29 -12.85
CA GLN A 12 6.53 2.68 -14.15
C GLN A 12 5.24 1.95 -14.53
N TRP A 13 4.51 2.51 -15.50
CA TRP A 13 3.19 2.01 -15.90
C TRP A 13 3.22 0.86 -16.90
N LYS A 14 4.35 0.66 -17.59
CA LYS A 14 4.51 -0.47 -18.49
C LYS A 14 4.49 -1.77 -17.68
N HIS A 15 3.55 -2.64 -18.00
CA HIS A 15 3.34 -3.91 -17.28
C HIS A 15 2.90 -3.79 -15.82
N PHE A 16 2.42 -2.63 -15.39
CA PHE A 16 1.89 -2.41 -14.06
C PHE A 16 0.72 -3.34 -13.72
N SER A 17 -0.17 -3.54 -14.69
CA SER A 17 -1.27 -4.50 -14.62
C SER A 17 -1.27 -5.37 -15.87
N VAL A 18 -1.32 -6.67 -15.70
CA VAL A 18 -1.31 -7.63 -16.80
C VAL A 18 -2.50 -8.58 -16.72
N ASN A 19 -3.13 -8.82 -17.87
CA ASN A 19 -4.25 -9.75 -18.01
C ASN A 19 -3.81 -11.21 -18.21
N THR A 20 -2.60 -11.56 -17.84
CA THR A 20 -2.03 -12.85 -18.14
C THR A 20 -1.45 -13.50 -16.87
N THR A 21 -1.55 -14.81 -16.79
CA THR A 21 -0.89 -15.63 -15.77
C THR A 21 0.57 -15.92 -16.11
N SER A 22 1.10 -15.35 -17.21
CA SER A 22 2.52 -15.53 -17.54
C SER A 22 3.38 -14.89 -16.47
N LYS A 23 4.39 -15.61 -16.02
CA LYS A 23 5.40 -15.09 -15.10
C LYS A 23 6.15 -13.96 -15.81
N PHE A 24 5.94 -12.75 -15.32
CA PHE A 24 6.62 -11.56 -15.79
C PHE A 24 7.58 -11.08 -14.70
N ASP A 25 8.84 -10.90 -15.06
CA ASP A 25 9.84 -10.41 -14.11
C ASP A 25 9.76 -8.89 -14.00
N TYR A 26 8.76 -8.45 -13.23
CA TYR A 26 8.54 -7.03 -12.99
C TYR A 26 9.70 -6.37 -12.24
N TYR A 27 10.39 -7.10 -11.39
CA TYR A 27 11.52 -6.55 -10.62
C TYR A 27 12.66 -6.14 -11.54
N SER A 28 13.04 -6.99 -12.49
CA SER A 28 14.05 -6.64 -13.48
C SER A 28 13.63 -5.46 -14.33
N GLU A 29 12.36 -5.36 -14.72
CA GLU A 29 11.86 -4.22 -15.49
C GLU A 29 11.93 -2.90 -14.69
N VAL A 30 11.51 -2.90 -13.43
CA VAL A 30 11.61 -1.73 -12.55
C VAL A 30 13.06 -1.32 -12.36
N LEU A 31 13.97 -2.26 -12.07
CA LEU A 31 15.38 -1.96 -11.88
C LEU A 31 16.01 -1.40 -13.16
N ASN A 32 15.74 -1.99 -14.32
CA ASN A 32 16.26 -1.52 -15.61
C ASN A 32 15.74 -0.12 -15.97
N TYR A 33 14.49 0.18 -15.60
CA TYR A 33 13.92 1.51 -15.76
C TYR A 33 14.62 2.52 -14.85
N LEU A 34 14.75 2.21 -13.56
CA LEU A 34 15.37 3.10 -12.59
C LEU A 34 16.84 3.36 -12.87
N LEU A 35 17.61 2.37 -13.34
CA LEU A 35 19.01 2.52 -13.74
C LEU A 35 19.21 3.50 -14.90
N LYS A 36 18.20 3.70 -15.74
CA LYS A 36 18.23 4.62 -16.89
C LYS A 36 17.52 5.94 -16.60
N SER A 37 16.97 6.10 -15.42
CA SER A 37 16.19 7.26 -15.02
C SER A 37 17.05 8.23 -14.21
N THR A 38 16.61 9.50 -14.18
CA THR A 38 17.15 10.50 -13.26
C THR A 38 16.15 10.76 -12.14
N LEU A 39 16.66 11.09 -10.96
CA LEU A 39 15.79 11.55 -9.88
C LEU A 39 15.15 12.89 -10.29
N LYS A 40 13.89 13.08 -9.98
CA LYS A 40 13.17 14.35 -10.20
C LYS A 40 13.40 15.37 -9.10
N ALA A 41 13.93 14.92 -7.95
CA ALA A 41 14.37 15.75 -6.83
C ALA A 41 15.32 14.95 -5.95
N ASP A 42 16.06 15.64 -5.10
CA ASP A 42 16.81 14.98 -4.05
C ASP A 42 15.87 14.26 -3.06
N PRO A 43 16.26 13.06 -2.60
CA PRO A 43 15.45 12.32 -1.62
C PRO A 43 15.13 13.17 -0.38
N GLY A 44 13.86 13.16 0.03
CA GLY A 44 13.38 13.94 1.17
C GLY A 44 12.97 15.37 0.86
N THR A 45 13.15 15.87 -0.38
CA THR A 45 12.79 17.24 -0.74
C THR A 45 11.27 17.45 -0.75
N TYR A 46 10.55 16.54 -1.39
CA TYR A 46 9.09 16.53 -1.40
C TYR A 46 8.53 15.13 -1.71
N SER A 47 7.30 14.91 -1.34
CA SER A 47 6.61 13.65 -1.59
C SER A 47 5.81 13.69 -2.89
N THR A 48 6.01 12.68 -3.74
CA THR A 48 5.22 12.44 -4.93
C THR A 48 4.92 10.96 -5.04
N TYR A 49 3.65 10.62 -5.14
CA TYR A 49 3.20 9.23 -5.17
C TYR A 49 3.98 8.38 -6.18
N CYS A 50 4.55 7.27 -5.71
CA CYS A 50 5.40 6.40 -6.52
C CYS A 50 5.30 4.95 -6.06
N ASN A 51 4.67 4.08 -6.87
CA ASN A 51 4.57 2.66 -6.58
C ASN A 51 5.92 1.94 -6.66
N ASP A 52 6.84 2.40 -7.52
CA ASP A 52 8.16 1.76 -7.66
C ASP A 52 8.96 1.82 -6.35
N GLY A 53 8.75 2.84 -5.51
CA GLY A 53 9.33 2.91 -4.17
C GLY A 53 8.87 1.76 -3.27
N PHE A 54 7.59 1.38 -3.35
CA PHE A 54 7.04 0.23 -2.63
C PHE A 54 7.48 -1.10 -3.23
N THR A 55 7.62 -1.19 -4.55
CA THR A 55 8.21 -2.36 -5.20
C THR A 55 9.66 -2.57 -4.76
N LEU A 56 10.45 -1.52 -4.64
CA LEU A 56 11.80 -1.62 -4.08
C LEU A 56 11.79 -2.08 -2.61
N ALA A 57 10.87 -1.57 -1.79
CA ALA A 57 10.72 -2.01 -0.40
C ALA A 57 10.34 -3.50 -0.32
N GLU A 58 9.42 -3.96 -1.17
CA GLU A 58 9.08 -5.38 -1.34
C GLU A 58 10.31 -6.23 -1.66
N MET A 59 11.13 -5.80 -2.63
CA MET A 59 12.37 -6.50 -3.03
C MET A 59 13.37 -6.57 -1.87
N VAL A 60 13.51 -5.47 -1.09
CA VAL A 60 14.38 -5.44 0.10
C VAL A 60 13.92 -6.45 1.13
N VAL A 61 12.63 -6.45 1.47
CA VAL A 61 12.06 -7.38 2.45
C VAL A 61 12.23 -8.83 2.02
N SER A 62 11.93 -9.14 0.76
CA SER A 62 12.09 -10.48 0.19
C SER A 62 13.54 -10.94 0.25
N ARG A 63 14.49 -10.06 -0.09
CA ARG A 63 15.92 -10.36 -0.08
C ARG A 63 16.47 -10.57 1.33
N VAL A 64 16.12 -9.68 2.28
CA VAL A 64 16.56 -9.77 3.67
C VAL A 64 15.99 -11.02 4.37
N ARG A 65 14.77 -11.40 4.04
CA ARG A 65 14.13 -12.60 4.61
C ARG A 65 14.47 -13.89 3.85
N ASN A 66 15.12 -13.78 2.69
CA ASN A 66 15.36 -14.88 1.77
C ASN A 66 14.09 -15.68 1.47
N MET A 67 13.00 -14.96 1.20
CA MET A 67 11.66 -15.49 0.96
C MET A 67 11.01 -14.68 -0.15
N ASN A 68 10.08 -15.27 -0.91
CA ASN A 68 9.22 -14.45 -1.78
C ASN A 68 8.26 -13.60 -0.93
N TYR A 69 7.75 -12.52 -1.50
CA TYR A 69 6.93 -11.56 -0.74
C TYR A 69 5.61 -12.17 -0.25
N GLU A 70 5.00 -13.08 -1.01
CA GLU A 70 3.79 -13.78 -0.61
C GLU A 70 4.01 -14.58 0.69
N ASP A 71 5.12 -15.32 0.78
CA ASP A 71 5.48 -16.08 1.98
C ASP A 71 5.81 -15.15 3.17
N VAL A 72 6.43 -14.00 2.90
CA VAL A 72 6.66 -12.97 3.93
C VAL A 72 5.32 -12.45 4.46
N LEU A 73 4.41 -12.03 3.56
CA LEU A 73 3.08 -11.56 3.95
C LEU A 73 2.33 -12.62 4.76
N LYS A 74 2.35 -13.86 4.29
CA LYS A 74 1.70 -14.99 4.95
C LYS A 74 2.24 -15.22 6.36
N LYS A 75 3.54 -15.41 6.48
CA LYS A 75 4.21 -15.77 7.74
C LYS A 75 4.14 -14.68 8.80
N TYR A 76 4.32 -13.42 8.38
CA TYR A 76 4.50 -12.32 9.34
C TYR A 76 3.22 -11.51 9.57
N ILE A 77 2.23 -11.60 8.70
CA ILE A 77 0.99 -10.83 8.81
C ILE A 77 -0.22 -11.76 8.84
N THR A 78 -0.57 -12.38 7.69
CA THR A 78 -1.90 -12.98 7.53
C THR A 78 -2.16 -14.17 8.45
N GLU A 79 -1.17 -15.04 8.69
CA GLU A 79 -1.29 -16.12 9.67
C GLU A 79 -1.40 -15.60 11.10
N LYS A 80 -0.70 -14.52 11.42
CA LYS A 80 -0.69 -13.94 12.77
C LYS A 80 -2.03 -13.33 13.15
N ILE A 81 -2.74 -12.74 12.19
CA ILE A 81 -4.05 -12.10 12.42
C ILE A 81 -5.23 -12.98 11.98
N GLY A 82 -4.96 -14.20 11.54
CA GLY A 82 -6.01 -15.09 11.03
C GLY A 82 -6.73 -14.56 9.79
N ALA A 83 -6.01 -13.85 8.90
CA ALA A 83 -6.53 -13.34 7.63
C ALA A 83 -6.48 -14.44 6.56
N LYS A 84 -7.57 -15.19 6.43
CA LYS A 84 -7.63 -16.39 5.58
C LYS A 84 -7.96 -16.10 4.12
N SER A 85 -8.48 -14.92 3.82
CA SER A 85 -8.90 -14.49 2.48
C SER A 85 -7.96 -13.44 1.87
N THR A 86 -6.76 -13.32 2.43
CA THR A 86 -5.73 -12.36 1.97
C THR A 86 -4.60 -13.09 1.28
N ASN A 87 -4.26 -12.67 0.07
CA ASN A 87 -3.15 -13.23 -0.71
C ASN A 87 -2.60 -12.19 -1.71
N THR A 88 -1.49 -12.52 -2.37
CA THR A 88 -0.82 -11.66 -3.36
C THR A 88 -1.12 -12.06 -4.81
N SER A 89 -1.80 -13.17 -5.02
CA SER A 89 -2.19 -13.61 -6.35
C SER A 89 -3.68 -13.39 -6.56
N TYR A 90 -4.04 -12.90 -7.74
CA TYR A 90 -5.43 -12.83 -8.13
C TYR A 90 -5.94 -14.25 -8.43
N THR A 91 -6.51 -14.88 -7.44
CA THR A 91 -7.24 -16.14 -7.63
C THR A 91 -8.68 -15.78 -8.00
N ILE A 92 -9.09 -16.09 -9.23
CA ILE A 92 -10.48 -15.90 -9.65
C ILE A 92 -11.36 -16.84 -8.81
N ASN A 93 -11.93 -16.29 -7.75
CA ASN A 93 -12.91 -16.99 -6.94
C ASN A 93 -14.30 -16.68 -7.51
N SER A 94 -15.15 -17.72 -7.62
CA SER A 94 -16.53 -17.57 -8.08
C SER A 94 -17.39 -16.63 -7.22
N ASN A 95 -16.94 -16.36 -6.00
CA ASN A 95 -17.65 -15.55 -5.00
C ASN A 95 -17.26 -14.06 -5.02
N TYR A 96 -16.33 -13.62 -5.87
CA TYR A 96 -16.05 -12.19 -5.98
C TYR A 96 -17.23 -11.46 -6.61
N PRO A 97 -17.68 -10.35 -6.02
CA PRO A 97 -18.70 -9.52 -6.63
C PRO A 97 -18.21 -9.02 -7.98
N LEU A 98 -19.05 -9.08 -8.98
CA LEU A 98 -18.74 -8.57 -10.32
C LEU A 98 -19.01 -7.08 -10.35
N VAL A 99 -18.01 -6.31 -10.73
CA VAL A 99 -18.11 -4.85 -10.81
C VAL A 99 -18.62 -4.38 -12.19
N SER A 100 -18.59 -5.24 -13.22
CA SER A 100 -19.09 -4.89 -14.56
C SER A 100 -19.63 -6.09 -15.31
N GLU A 101 -20.85 -5.94 -15.83
CA GLU A 101 -21.51 -6.71 -16.91
C GLU A 101 -21.20 -8.22 -17.03
N GLY A 102 -21.18 -8.93 -15.92
CA GLY A 102 -21.10 -10.39 -15.93
C GLY A 102 -19.74 -11.00 -16.32
N LYS A 103 -18.73 -10.22 -16.64
CA LYS A 103 -17.38 -10.72 -16.91
C LYS A 103 -16.54 -10.61 -15.64
N LYS A 104 -15.95 -11.75 -15.24
CA LYS A 104 -14.97 -11.75 -14.13
C LYS A 104 -13.73 -10.97 -14.55
N PRO A 105 -13.32 -9.96 -13.78
CA PRO A 105 -12.08 -9.24 -14.06
C PRO A 105 -10.90 -10.20 -13.95
N LYS A 106 -10.02 -10.18 -14.94
CA LYS A 106 -8.73 -10.87 -14.93
C LYS A 106 -7.65 -9.82 -14.79
N GLU A 107 -7.40 -9.43 -13.57
CA GLU A 107 -6.39 -8.43 -13.28
C GLU A 107 -5.32 -9.05 -12.38
N TYR A 108 -4.08 -8.96 -12.80
CA TYR A 108 -2.93 -9.42 -12.04
C TYR A 108 -1.94 -8.27 -11.89
N PHE A 109 -1.57 -7.96 -10.66
CA PHE A 109 -0.56 -6.98 -10.34
C PHE A 109 0.73 -7.67 -9.91
N PRO A 110 1.79 -7.60 -10.70
CA PRO A 110 3.09 -8.17 -10.31
C PRO A 110 3.78 -7.39 -9.19
N ILE A 111 3.35 -6.16 -8.93
CA ILE A 111 3.82 -5.27 -7.86
C ILE A 111 3.10 -5.56 -6.54
N GLN A 112 3.41 -6.68 -5.92
CA GLN A 112 2.65 -7.20 -4.78
C GLN A 112 2.60 -6.24 -3.60
N GLY A 113 3.73 -5.67 -3.20
CA GLY A 113 3.82 -4.72 -2.09
C GLY A 113 3.27 -3.33 -2.38
N ALA A 114 3.11 -2.97 -3.67
CA ALA A 114 2.57 -1.67 -4.06
C ALA A 114 1.06 -1.72 -4.38
N GLY A 115 0.51 -2.89 -4.77
CA GLY A 115 -0.89 -2.96 -5.18
C GLY A 115 -1.42 -4.36 -5.46
N GLY A 116 -0.61 -5.41 -5.35
CA GLY A 116 -0.98 -6.78 -5.73
C GLY A 116 -1.65 -7.62 -4.63
N ILE A 117 -2.04 -7.04 -3.52
CA ILE A 117 -2.71 -7.76 -2.43
C ILE A 117 -4.22 -7.73 -2.67
N THR A 118 -4.84 -8.92 -2.63
CA THR A 118 -6.29 -9.08 -2.59
C THR A 118 -6.71 -9.55 -1.21
N THR A 119 -7.82 -9.00 -0.70
CA THR A 119 -8.29 -9.29 0.65
C THR A 119 -9.81 -9.18 0.76
N SER A 120 -10.37 -9.79 1.79
CA SER A 120 -11.76 -9.55 2.18
C SER A 120 -11.87 -8.33 3.10
N MET A 121 -13.07 -7.74 3.18
CA MET A 121 -13.33 -6.64 4.12
C MET A 121 -13.04 -7.05 5.57
N ILE A 122 -13.39 -8.28 5.96
CA ILE A 122 -13.13 -8.79 7.31
C ILE A 122 -11.64 -8.85 7.59
N ASP A 123 -10.83 -9.35 6.66
CA ASP A 123 -9.39 -9.45 6.85
C ASP A 123 -8.71 -8.08 6.83
N LEU A 124 -9.24 -7.14 6.03
CA LEU A 124 -8.78 -5.75 6.03
C LEU A 124 -9.06 -5.06 7.38
N CYS A 125 -10.23 -5.31 7.98
CA CYS A 125 -10.54 -4.83 9.32
C CYS A 125 -9.60 -5.42 10.39
N LYS A 126 -9.29 -6.73 10.32
CA LYS A 126 -8.29 -7.34 11.23
C LYS A 126 -6.92 -6.68 11.10
N PHE A 127 -6.51 -6.34 9.88
CA PHE A 127 -5.27 -5.58 9.68
C PHE A 127 -5.36 -4.19 10.32
N GLY A 128 -6.48 -3.49 10.16
CA GLY A 128 -6.73 -2.19 10.79
C GLY A 128 -6.66 -2.24 12.32
N GLN A 129 -7.20 -3.30 12.92
CA GLN A 129 -7.17 -3.51 14.37
C GLN A 129 -5.75 -3.56 14.94
N LEU A 130 -4.74 -3.98 14.15
CA LEU A 130 -3.35 -3.96 14.61
C LEU A 130 -2.87 -2.59 15.07
N PHE A 131 -3.44 -1.53 14.54
CA PHE A 131 -3.09 -0.14 14.87
C PHE A 131 -3.86 0.40 16.07
N LEU A 132 -4.99 -0.23 16.42
CA LEU A 132 -5.83 0.14 17.57
C LEU A 132 -5.46 -0.66 18.82
N GLU A 133 -5.14 -1.94 18.67
CA GLU A 133 -4.85 -2.85 19.77
C GLU A 133 -3.44 -2.61 20.33
N PRO A 134 -3.30 -2.42 21.67
CA PRO A 134 -1.99 -2.40 22.30
C PRO A 134 -1.33 -3.80 22.20
N ASN A 135 -0.02 -3.84 22.13
CA ASN A 135 0.77 -5.08 22.08
C ASN A 135 0.42 -6.01 20.90
N SER A 136 -0.02 -5.44 19.77
CA SER A 136 -0.22 -6.20 18.54
C SER A 136 1.12 -6.70 17.96
N ILE A 137 1.08 -7.38 16.83
CA ILE A 137 2.32 -7.81 16.12
C ILE A 137 3.15 -6.63 15.59
N ILE A 138 2.60 -5.42 15.61
CA ILE A 138 3.30 -4.16 15.27
C ILE A 138 3.61 -3.47 16.61
N SER A 139 4.89 -3.22 16.88
CA SER A 139 5.28 -2.52 18.12
C SER A 139 4.74 -1.09 18.15
N GLU A 140 4.50 -0.56 19.33
CA GLU A 140 4.02 0.82 19.52
C GLU A 140 4.98 1.84 18.89
N GLU A 141 6.30 1.58 18.95
CA GLU A 141 7.30 2.40 18.27
C GLU A 141 7.10 2.39 16.76
N SER A 142 6.86 1.20 16.16
CA SER A 142 6.60 1.08 14.72
C SER A 142 5.30 1.77 14.31
N LYS A 143 4.23 1.63 15.11
CA LYS A 143 2.97 2.35 14.87
C LYS A 143 3.18 3.86 14.89
N ALA A 144 3.90 4.37 15.91
CA ALA A 144 4.21 5.80 16.01
C ALA A 144 5.04 6.30 14.83
N LEU A 145 6.03 5.52 14.37
CA LEU A 145 6.81 5.86 13.18
C LEU A 145 5.95 5.87 11.90
N MET A 146 5.04 4.91 11.76
CA MET A 146 4.15 4.83 10.59
C MET A 146 3.11 5.96 10.58
N ALA A 147 2.64 6.37 11.75
CA ALA A 147 1.64 7.42 11.92
C ALA A 147 2.23 8.84 11.93
N LYS A 148 3.55 8.98 11.94
CA LYS A 148 4.20 10.29 11.87
C LYS A 148 4.09 10.86 10.46
N SER A 149 3.82 12.15 10.35
CA SER A 149 3.93 12.89 9.09
C SER A 149 5.40 12.97 8.65
N TRP A 150 5.68 12.37 7.52
CA TRP A 150 7.02 12.36 6.91
C TRP A 150 7.04 13.10 5.58
N GLY A 151 5.89 13.16 4.92
CA GLY A 151 5.77 13.75 3.61
C GLY A 151 5.87 15.28 3.67
N THR A 152 6.55 15.85 2.69
CA THR A 152 6.46 17.26 2.37
C THR A 152 5.70 17.40 1.06
N THR A 153 4.65 18.20 1.02
CA THR A 153 3.88 18.46 -0.20
C THR A 153 3.99 19.92 -0.57
N PHE A 154 4.00 20.23 -1.86
CA PHE A 154 3.93 21.61 -2.36
C PHE A 154 2.51 22.18 -2.32
N LEU A 155 1.53 21.33 -2.12
CA LEU A 155 0.13 21.72 -2.15
C LEU A 155 -0.34 21.96 -0.73
N GLU A 156 -0.25 23.20 -0.30
CA GLU A 156 -1.14 23.72 0.74
C GLU A 156 -2.53 23.82 0.09
N SER A 157 -3.38 22.83 0.30
CA SER A 157 -4.74 22.93 -0.17
C SER A 157 -5.67 23.16 1.01
N ASP A 158 -6.61 24.08 0.88
CA ASP A 158 -7.71 24.28 1.81
C ASP A 158 -8.61 23.02 1.97
N LEU A 159 -8.36 22.00 1.13
CA LEU A 159 -9.06 20.71 1.11
C LEU A 159 -8.37 19.61 1.92
N GLY A 160 -7.44 19.96 2.78
CA GLY A 160 -6.65 18.99 3.56
C GLY A 160 -5.44 18.50 2.77
N ALA A 161 -4.26 18.90 3.19
CA ALA A 161 -3.01 18.44 2.59
C ALA A 161 -2.91 16.92 2.71
N ILE A 162 -2.46 16.25 1.65
CA ILE A 162 -2.04 14.85 1.74
C ILE A 162 -0.84 14.82 2.69
N ASP A 163 -0.97 14.10 3.79
CA ASP A 163 0.04 14.04 4.85
C ASP A 163 0.55 12.58 4.95
N PHE A 164 1.54 12.26 4.12
CA PHE A 164 2.05 10.91 4.02
C PHE A 164 2.72 10.44 5.31
N GLY A 165 2.26 9.28 5.82
CA GLY A 165 2.99 8.46 6.77
C GLY A 165 3.79 7.36 6.07
N LEU A 166 4.40 6.46 6.85
CA LEU A 166 5.07 5.30 6.25
C LEU A 166 4.02 4.25 5.83
N GLY A 167 3.70 4.25 4.54
CA GLY A 167 2.68 3.38 3.95
C GLY A 167 1.26 3.93 4.03
N TRP A 168 1.05 5.11 4.58
CA TRP A 168 -0.25 5.78 4.68
C TRP A 168 -0.31 7.00 3.78
N ASP A 169 -1.46 7.20 3.11
CA ASP A 169 -1.71 8.40 2.30
C ASP A 169 -2.04 9.60 3.19
N LEU A 170 -2.59 9.32 4.38
CA LEU A 170 -3.00 10.34 5.34
C LEU A 170 -2.73 9.84 6.75
N VAL A 171 -2.00 10.62 7.54
CA VAL A 171 -1.74 10.37 8.97
C VAL A 171 -2.35 11.40 9.90
N ARG A 172 -2.92 12.46 9.34
CA ARG A 172 -3.77 13.44 10.03
C ARG A 172 -4.98 13.73 9.17
N HIS A 173 -6.13 13.80 9.78
CA HIS A 173 -7.34 14.25 9.11
C HIS A 173 -7.80 15.52 9.82
N HIS A 174 -7.63 16.64 9.17
CA HIS A 174 -8.20 17.91 9.60
C HIS A 174 -9.37 18.23 8.67
N ASP A 175 -10.57 17.96 9.16
CA ASP A 175 -11.80 18.34 8.48
C ASP A 175 -12.45 19.42 9.36
N PRO A 176 -12.74 20.63 8.82
CA PRO A 176 -13.35 21.70 9.61
C PRO A 176 -14.73 21.34 10.17
N ASP A 177 -15.43 20.41 9.54
CA ASP A 177 -16.79 20.00 9.91
C ASP A 177 -16.80 18.75 10.81
N TYR A 178 -15.71 17.97 10.86
CA TYR A 178 -15.64 16.70 11.58
C TYR A 178 -14.33 16.55 12.37
N ASP A 179 -14.45 16.53 13.68
CA ASP A 179 -13.31 16.20 14.56
C ASP A 179 -13.17 14.68 14.72
N PHE A 180 -12.33 14.08 13.91
CA PHE A 180 -11.97 12.67 14.02
C PHE A 180 -10.89 12.39 15.08
N GLY A 181 -10.31 13.43 15.68
CA GLY A 181 -9.23 13.31 16.65
C GLY A 181 -7.88 13.03 16.01
N ASP A 182 -6.87 12.91 16.88
CA ASP A 182 -5.49 12.64 16.46
C ASP A 182 -5.30 11.16 16.08
N GLY A 183 -4.30 10.91 15.23
CA GLY A 183 -3.86 9.56 14.89
C GLY A 183 -4.71 8.85 13.83
N VAL A 184 -5.55 9.58 13.11
CA VAL A 184 -6.29 9.01 11.98
C VAL A 184 -5.31 8.54 10.90
N LEU A 185 -5.48 7.29 10.45
CA LEU A 185 -4.69 6.70 9.37
C LEU A 185 -5.61 6.35 8.22
N ALA A 186 -5.23 6.72 7.00
CA ALA A 186 -5.99 6.34 5.82
C ALA A 186 -5.11 5.87 4.67
N LYS A 187 -5.55 4.82 3.98
CA LYS A 187 -4.93 4.32 2.75
C LYS A 187 -5.99 3.94 1.74
N GLY A 188 -5.85 4.48 0.54
CA GLY A 188 -6.64 4.09 -0.62
C GLY A 188 -5.96 3.02 -1.47
N GLY A 189 -6.78 2.28 -2.21
CA GLY A 189 -6.32 1.35 -3.24
C GLY A 189 -7.31 1.33 -4.40
N ASN A 190 -6.81 1.56 -5.60
CA ASN A 190 -7.62 1.56 -6.81
C ASN A 190 -6.95 0.72 -7.88
N SER A 191 -7.76 -0.07 -8.55
CA SER A 191 -7.40 -0.77 -9.77
C SER A 191 -8.40 -0.42 -10.88
N MET A 192 -8.30 -1.09 -12.01
CA MET A 192 -9.27 -0.90 -13.10
C MET A 192 -10.69 -1.35 -12.70
N PHE A 193 -10.81 -2.34 -11.81
CA PHE A 193 -12.09 -2.98 -11.46
C PHE A 193 -12.47 -2.84 -9.98
N PHE A 194 -11.55 -2.46 -9.12
CA PHE A 194 -11.77 -2.40 -7.67
C PHE A 194 -11.31 -1.07 -7.10
N SER A 195 -12.08 -0.59 -6.14
CA SER A 195 -11.70 0.55 -5.30
C SER A 195 -11.89 0.14 -3.85
N SER A 196 -10.89 0.43 -3.03
CA SER A 196 -10.90 0.13 -1.61
C SER A 196 -10.34 1.29 -0.80
N ARG A 197 -10.77 1.41 0.44
CA ARG A 197 -10.22 2.37 1.38
C ARG A 197 -10.25 1.78 2.78
N LEU A 198 -9.14 1.92 3.49
CA LEU A 198 -9.04 1.67 4.92
C LEU A 198 -8.87 3.00 5.63
N ILE A 199 -9.72 3.25 6.62
CA ILE A 199 -9.62 4.40 7.50
C ILE A 199 -9.65 3.87 8.92
N ILE A 200 -8.69 4.31 9.74
CA ILE A 200 -8.57 3.95 11.15
C ILE A 200 -8.71 5.24 11.95
N VAL A 201 -9.68 5.26 12.86
CA VAL A 201 -10.00 6.44 13.68
C VAL A 201 -9.91 6.03 15.16
N PRO A 202 -8.75 6.20 15.81
CA PRO A 202 -8.53 5.72 17.18
C PRO A 202 -9.52 6.27 18.21
N LYS A 203 -10.02 7.48 17.98
CA LYS A 203 -11.02 8.11 18.86
C LYS A 203 -12.32 7.30 19.02
N TYR A 204 -12.66 6.48 18.04
CA TYR A 204 -13.93 5.74 17.99
C TYR A 204 -13.73 4.21 18.05
N ASN A 205 -12.63 3.75 18.64
CA ASN A 205 -12.28 2.33 18.77
C ASN A 205 -13.46 1.44 19.22
#